data_f3b12d4b2780cb5d9215cd238943aa24
#
_entry.id   f3b12d4b2780cb5d9215cd238943aa24
#
_cell.length_a   1.000
_cell.length_b   1.000
_cell.length_c   1.000
_cell.angle_alpha   90.00
_cell.angle_beta   90.00
_cell.angle_gamma   90.00
#
_symmetry.space_group_name_H-M   'P 1'
#
loop_
_entity.id
_entity.type
_entity.pdbx_description
1 polymer ?
#
loop_
_entity_poly.entity_id
_entity_poly.type
_entity_poly.pdbx_seq_one_letter_code
_entity_poly.pdbx_strand_id
1 'polypeptide(L)'
;EQAMTAKIADMISKYQLLTFDNTALACLLDYLSEQAEDQHELSLHGDRLAQLLLEANRHAVINQTELTPENTVTASHVRQAIDDIRHRSGYLRQLFWQELEKGQQLISTQGKAIGQINALTVISYADSEFGMPARLTASVHHSAAHADIVDIERDVDLGGSIHAKGVLIMSSYLKALFAEDHTLNFTASLAFEQSYGGIDGDSATVAETCALLSALSQTPINQSLAVTGSMNQFGQVQAVGGVNAKIA
;
A
#
# COMPACT_ATOMS: atom_id res chain seq x y z
N GLU A 1 3.51 16.07 -20.35
CA GLU A 1 2.81 17.22 -19.74
C GLU A 1 1.98 18.01 -20.77
N GLN A 2 2.57 18.53 -21.89
CA GLN A 2 1.84 19.32 -22.88
C GLN A 2 0.60 18.63 -23.45
N ALA A 3 0.69 17.34 -23.79
CA ALA A 3 -0.45 16.57 -24.28
C ALA A 3 -1.56 16.43 -23.22
N MET A 4 -1.20 16.28 -21.95
CA MET A 4 -2.16 16.18 -20.85
C MET A 4 -2.82 17.52 -20.59
N THR A 5 -2.07 18.62 -20.61
CA THR A 5 -2.64 19.97 -20.48
C THR A 5 -3.63 20.28 -21.60
N ALA A 6 -3.34 19.87 -22.83
CA ALA A 6 -4.28 20.00 -23.95
C ALA A 6 -5.55 19.18 -23.73
N LYS A 7 -5.42 17.95 -23.22
CA LYS A 7 -6.57 17.09 -22.87
C LYS A 7 -7.43 17.69 -21.75
N ILE A 8 -6.82 18.27 -20.74
CA ILE A 8 -7.53 18.99 -19.65
C ILE A 8 -8.30 20.16 -20.23
N ALA A 9 -7.67 20.98 -21.09
CA ALA A 9 -8.32 22.12 -21.74
C ALA A 9 -9.53 21.71 -22.61
N ASP A 10 -9.40 20.61 -23.35
CA ASP A 10 -10.51 20.05 -24.13
C ASP A 10 -11.66 19.60 -23.21
N MET A 11 -11.38 18.95 -22.09
CA MET A 11 -12.40 18.54 -21.13
C MET A 11 -13.07 19.76 -20.47
N ILE A 12 -12.33 20.79 -20.09
CA ILE A 12 -12.87 22.05 -19.54
C ILE A 12 -13.85 22.66 -20.53
N SER A 13 -13.48 22.73 -21.82
CA SER A 13 -14.36 23.23 -22.88
C SER A 13 -15.58 22.35 -23.08
N LYS A 14 -15.40 21.02 -23.16
CA LYS A 14 -16.46 20.04 -23.37
C LYS A 14 -17.55 20.09 -22.29
N TYR A 15 -17.12 20.22 -21.02
CA TYR A 15 -18.03 20.28 -19.88
C TYR A 15 -18.44 21.69 -19.47
N GLN A 16 -18.04 22.73 -20.22
CA GLN A 16 -18.35 24.13 -19.98
C GLN A 16 -18.00 24.58 -18.55
N LEU A 17 -16.80 24.20 -18.09
CA LEU A 17 -16.32 24.52 -16.76
C LEU A 17 -15.66 25.91 -16.72
N LEU A 18 -15.50 26.47 -15.53
CA LEU A 18 -14.70 27.67 -15.29
C LEU A 18 -13.24 27.45 -15.73
N THR A 19 -12.53 28.52 -15.98
CA THR A 19 -11.10 28.48 -16.29
C THR A 19 -10.31 27.96 -15.07
N PHE A 20 -9.37 27.09 -15.30
CA PHE A 20 -8.43 26.59 -14.28
C PHE A 20 -7.14 27.43 -14.38
N ASP A 21 -6.69 27.99 -13.28
CA ASP A 21 -5.43 28.72 -13.24
C ASP A 21 -4.21 27.79 -13.23
N ASN A 22 -3.01 28.36 -13.34
CA ASN A 22 -1.78 27.58 -13.37
C ASN A 22 -1.55 26.77 -12.07
N THR A 23 -2.05 27.24 -10.93
CA THR A 23 -1.92 26.54 -9.65
C THR A 23 -2.82 25.30 -9.60
N ALA A 24 -4.03 25.41 -10.17
CA ALA A 24 -4.94 24.29 -10.32
C ALA A 24 -4.38 23.24 -11.28
N LEU A 25 -3.82 23.68 -12.42
CA LEU A 25 -3.20 22.76 -13.38
C LEU A 25 -2.00 22.01 -12.78
N ALA A 26 -1.13 22.68 -12.03
CA ALA A 26 -0.04 22.03 -11.32
C ALA A 26 -0.55 20.97 -10.34
N CYS A 27 -1.55 21.30 -9.52
CA CYS A 27 -2.16 20.37 -8.58
C CYS A 27 -2.81 19.15 -9.27
N LEU A 28 -3.43 19.34 -10.44
CA LEU A 28 -3.98 18.26 -11.26
C LEU A 28 -2.87 17.34 -11.80
N LEU A 29 -1.75 17.90 -12.26
CA LEU A 29 -0.62 17.10 -12.76
C LEU A 29 0.03 16.30 -11.62
N ASP A 30 0.20 16.90 -10.45
CA ASP A 30 0.70 16.21 -9.25
C ASP A 30 -0.21 15.03 -8.88
N TYR A 31 -1.53 15.24 -8.88
CA TYR A 31 -2.50 14.17 -8.62
C TYR A 31 -2.43 13.05 -9.67
N LEU A 32 -2.29 13.39 -10.96
CA LEU A 32 -2.18 12.39 -12.02
C LEU A 32 -0.87 11.58 -11.92
N SER A 33 0.22 12.19 -11.48
CA SER A 33 1.49 11.52 -11.21
C SER A 33 1.38 10.60 -9.99
N GLU A 34 0.73 11.05 -8.91
CA GLU A 34 0.40 10.22 -7.75
C GLU A 34 -0.41 8.97 -8.16
N GLN A 35 -1.41 9.13 -9.05
CA GLN A 35 -2.23 8.04 -9.58
C GLN A 35 -1.48 7.10 -10.55
N ALA A 36 -0.37 7.54 -11.13
CA ALA A 36 0.51 6.71 -11.95
C ALA A 36 1.54 5.95 -11.11
N GLU A 37 1.69 6.29 -9.82
CA GLU A 37 2.75 5.80 -8.92
C GLU A 37 4.18 6.04 -9.46
N ASP A 38 4.33 6.99 -10.40
CA ASP A 38 5.61 7.35 -11.00
C ASP A 38 5.69 8.86 -11.20
N GLN A 39 6.77 9.47 -10.68
CA GLN A 39 6.99 10.92 -10.78
C GLN A 39 7.23 11.43 -12.22
N HIS A 40 7.51 10.55 -13.17
CA HIS A 40 7.77 10.88 -14.56
C HIS A 40 6.60 10.56 -15.49
N GLU A 41 5.54 9.92 -14.97
CA GLU A 41 4.37 9.52 -15.71
C GLU A 41 3.09 10.19 -15.21
N LEU A 42 2.04 10.17 -16.02
CA LEU A 42 0.74 10.70 -15.68
C LEU A 42 -0.34 9.65 -15.98
N SER A 43 -1.25 9.46 -15.04
CA SER A 43 -2.39 8.57 -15.22
C SER A 43 -3.29 9.03 -16.38
N LEU A 44 -3.72 8.08 -17.21
CA LEU A 44 -4.58 8.33 -18.37
C LEU A 44 -6.08 8.05 -18.10
N HIS A 45 -6.46 7.78 -16.84
CA HIS A 45 -7.86 7.51 -16.48
C HIS A 45 -8.75 8.74 -16.65
N GLY A 46 -9.34 8.86 -17.86
CA GLY A 46 -10.12 10.03 -18.28
C GLY A 46 -11.35 10.27 -17.42
N ASP A 47 -12.04 9.22 -16.98
CA ASP A 47 -13.26 9.34 -16.18
C ASP A 47 -12.98 9.90 -14.79
N ARG A 48 -11.91 9.43 -14.13
CA ARG A 48 -11.46 9.98 -12.84
C ARG A 48 -11.03 11.44 -12.95
N LEU A 49 -10.31 11.78 -14.02
CA LEU A 49 -9.94 13.17 -14.29
C LEU A 49 -11.18 14.04 -14.53
N ALA A 50 -12.15 13.58 -15.33
CA ALA A 50 -13.39 14.32 -15.56
C ALA A 50 -14.16 14.57 -14.26
N GLN A 51 -14.28 13.56 -13.41
CA GLN A 51 -14.92 13.68 -12.10
C GLN A 51 -14.21 14.73 -11.23
N LEU A 52 -12.88 14.70 -11.16
CA LEU A 52 -12.10 15.67 -10.39
C LEU A 52 -12.27 17.10 -10.91
N LEU A 53 -12.28 17.30 -12.22
CA LEU A 53 -12.52 18.62 -12.84
C LEU A 53 -13.90 19.16 -12.49
N LEU A 54 -14.95 18.31 -12.58
CA LEU A 54 -16.33 18.68 -12.24
C LEU A 54 -16.45 19.05 -10.75
N GLU A 55 -15.86 18.27 -9.85
CA GLU A 55 -15.88 18.55 -8.41
C GLU A 55 -15.12 19.83 -8.05
N ALA A 56 -13.94 20.03 -8.61
CA ALA A 56 -13.17 21.26 -8.39
C ALA A 56 -13.92 22.50 -8.89
N ASN A 57 -14.57 22.41 -10.06
CA ASN A 57 -15.43 23.46 -10.57
C ASN A 57 -16.62 23.72 -9.65
N ARG A 58 -17.26 22.68 -9.10
CA ARG A 58 -18.35 22.80 -8.14
C ARG A 58 -17.92 23.60 -6.90
N HIS A 59 -16.73 23.29 -6.35
CA HIS A 59 -16.19 24.05 -5.21
C HIS A 59 -15.96 25.52 -5.55
N ALA A 60 -15.45 25.81 -6.74
CA ALA A 60 -15.26 27.19 -7.17
C ALA A 60 -16.59 27.96 -7.32
N VAL A 61 -17.64 27.31 -7.77
CA VAL A 61 -18.98 27.92 -7.94
C VAL A 61 -19.68 28.13 -6.60
N ILE A 62 -19.67 27.13 -5.69
CA ILE A 62 -20.40 27.20 -4.41
C ILE A 62 -19.83 28.29 -3.48
N ASN A 63 -18.54 28.52 -3.53
CA ASN A 63 -17.86 29.48 -2.67
C ASN A 63 -18.02 30.94 -3.13
N GLN A 64 -18.84 31.19 -4.16
CA GLN A 64 -19.01 32.53 -4.74
C GLN A 64 -20.43 33.02 -4.60
N THR A 65 -20.58 34.26 -4.15
CA THR A 65 -21.86 34.95 -4.02
C THR A 65 -22.41 35.40 -5.38
N GLU A 66 -21.52 35.67 -6.35
CA GLU A 66 -21.87 36.01 -7.74
C GLU A 66 -20.86 35.39 -8.71
N LEU A 67 -21.34 34.78 -9.79
CA LEU A 67 -20.50 34.25 -10.87
C LEU A 67 -20.04 35.42 -11.76
N THR A 68 -18.76 35.78 -11.70
CA THR A 68 -18.16 36.76 -12.60
C THR A 68 -17.23 36.05 -13.61
N PRO A 69 -16.98 36.64 -14.79
CA PRO A 69 -16.06 36.06 -15.78
C PRO A 69 -14.61 35.86 -15.26
N GLU A 70 -14.27 36.51 -14.14
CA GLU A 70 -12.95 36.44 -13.50
C GLU A 70 -12.81 35.25 -12.55
N ASN A 71 -13.89 34.49 -12.35
CA ASN A 71 -13.90 33.34 -11.47
C ASN A 71 -13.10 32.19 -12.07
N THR A 72 -12.07 31.79 -11.37
CA THR A 72 -11.17 30.72 -11.78
C THR A 72 -11.12 29.60 -10.73
N VAL A 73 -10.92 28.38 -11.19
CA VAL A 73 -10.61 27.24 -10.33
C VAL A 73 -9.14 27.33 -9.95
N THR A 74 -8.84 27.28 -8.66
CA THR A 74 -7.51 27.37 -8.08
C THR A 74 -7.06 26.02 -7.49
N ALA A 75 -5.80 25.88 -7.10
CA ALA A 75 -5.29 24.70 -6.41
C ALA A 75 -6.09 24.34 -5.14
N SER A 76 -6.66 25.31 -4.42
CA SER A 76 -7.47 25.03 -3.23
C SER A 76 -8.75 24.28 -3.57
N HIS A 77 -9.42 24.64 -4.67
CA HIS A 77 -10.63 23.95 -5.13
C HIS A 77 -10.32 22.51 -5.59
N VAL A 78 -9.17 22.31 -6.26
CA VAL A 78 -8.72 20.97 -6.68
C VAL A 78 -8.42 20.11 -5.45
N ARG A 79 -7.71 20.63 -4.44
CA ARG A 79 -7.43 19.89 -3.20
C ARG A 79 -8.70 19.53 -2.45
N GLN A 80 -9.67 20.46 -2.32
CA GLN A 80 -10.96 20.18 -1.71
C GLN A 80 -11.70 19.07 -2.45
N ALA A 81 -11.67 19.07 -3.79
CA ALA A 81 -12.28 18.01 -4.58
C ALA A 81 -11.60 16.65 -4.36
N ILE A 82 -10.26 16.61 -4.28
CA ILE A 82 -9.50 15.40 -3.96
C ILE A 82 -9.87 14.89 -2.55
N ASP A 83 -9.92 15.78 -1.57
CA ASP A 83 -10.28 15.43 -0.19
C ASP A 83 -11.71 14.90 -0.09
N ASP A 84 -12.66 15.49 -0.80
CA ASP A 84 -14.05 15.01 -0.86
C ASP A 84 -14.14 13.62 -1.51
N ILE A 85 -13.40 13.37 -2.58
CA ILE A 85 -13.34 12.05 -3.23
C ILE A 85 -12.76 11.03 -2.25
N ARG A 86 -11.64 11.35 -1.62
CA ARG A 86 -10.98 10.48 -0.61
C ARG A 86 -11.89 10.23 0.59
N HIS A 87 -12.64 11.23 1.05
CA HIS A 87 -13.57 11.08 2.17
C HIS A 87 -14.74 10.16 1.83
N ARG A 88 -15.36 10.32 0.65
CA ARG A 88 -16.48 9.46 0.21
C ARG A 88 -16.08 8.00 0.05
N SER A 89 -14.88 7.74 -0.45
CA SER A 89 -14.36 6.37 -0.64
C SER A 89 -13.65 5.80 0.61
N GLY A 90 -13.38 6.63 1.62
CA GLY A 90 -12.52 6.30 2.75
C GLY A 90 -13.21 5.60 3.93
N TYR A 91 -14.47 5.18 3.81
CA TYR A 91 -15.21 4.60 4.94
C TYR A 91 -14.55 3.34 5.50
N LEU A 92 -14.08 2.42 4.66
CA LEU A 92 -13.40 1.21 5.11
C LEU A 92 -12.08 1.53 5.82
N ARG A 93 -11.30 2.49 5.30
CA ARG A 93 -10.10 2.98 5.96
C ARG A 93 -10.42 3.55 7.36
N GLN A 94 -11.49 4.32 7.47
CA GLN A 94 -11.92 4.88 8.75
C GLN A 94 -12.33 3.80 9.76
N LEU A 95 -13.05 2.77 9.32
CA LEU A 95 -13.40 1.62 10.18
C LEU A 95 -12.16 0.92 10.70
N PHE A 96 -11.19 0.65 9.84
CA PHE A 96 -9.94 0.02 10.23
C PHE A 96 -9.16 0.85 11.27
N TRP A 97 -9.06 2.16 11.09
CA TRP A 97 -8.44 3.04 12.07
C TRP A 97 -9.18 3.02 13.42
N GLN A 98 -10.50 2.96 13.41
CA GLN A 98 -11.30 2.80 14.64
C GLN A 98 -11.03 1.47 15.33
N GLU A 99 -10.84 0.38 14.61
CA GLU A 99 -10.47 -0.93 15.17
C GLU A 99 -9.09 -0.91 15.82
N LEU A 100 -8.12 -0.23 15.18
CA LEU A 100 -6.80 0.02 15.78
C LEU A 100 -6.88 0.83 17.07
N GLU A 101 -7.59 1.95 17.06
CA GLU A 101 -7.77 2.82 18.24
C GLU A 101 -8.46 2.09 19.40
N LYS A 102 -9.41 1.20 19.09
CA LYS A 102 -10.09 0.37 20.10
C LYS A 102 -9.25 -0.82 20.57
N GLY A 103 -8.06 -1.04 19.99
CA GLY A 103 -7.20 -2.19 20.29
C GLY A 103 -7.77 -3.54 19.80
N GLN A 104 -8.69 -3.53 18.85
CA GLN A 104 -9.24 -4.73 18.22
C GLN A 104 -8.26 -5.33 17.21
N GLN A 105 -7.49 -4.47 16.53
CA GLN A 105 -6.35 -4.88 15.71
C GLN A 105 -5.06 -4.72 16.53
N LEU A 106 -4.29 -5.79 16.64
CA LEU A 106 -3.11 -5.85 17.49
C LEU A 106 -1.86 -5.41 16.70
N ILE A 107 -1.63 -4.12 16.63
CA ILE A 107 -0.40 -3.55 16.07
C ILE A 107 0.45 -2.98 17.21
N SER A 108 1.74 -3.29 17.21
CA SER A 108 2.68 -2.75 18.19
C SER A 108 3.52 -1.65 17.52
N THR A 109 3.53 -0.46 18.11
CA THR A 109 4.32 0.70 17.63
C THR A 109 5.51 1.02 18.54
N GLN A 110 5.69 0.25 19.62
CA GLN A 110 6.74 0.45 20.63
C GLN A 110 7.29 -0.88 21.13
N GLY A 111 8.47 -0.81 21.73
CA GLY A 111 9.12 -1.99 22.29
C GLY A 111 9.83 -2.84 21.26
N LYS A 112 10.18 -4.05 21.68
CA LYS A 112 10.89 -5.05 20.85
C LYS A 112 10.23 -6.41 21.04
N ALA A 113 10.14 -7.20 19.96
CA ALA A 113 9.59 -8.56 19.99
C ALA A 113 10.43 -9.50 19.12
N ILE A 114 10.50 -10.76 19.50
CA ILE A 114 11.16 -11.82 18.73
C ILE A 114 10.11 -12.46 17.82
N GLY A 115 10.47 -12.69 16.56
CA GLY A 115 9.59 -13.34 15.59
C GLY A 115 8.35 -12.52 15.23
N GLN A 116 8.36 -11.22 15.46
CA GLN A 116 7.23 -10.33 15.15
C GLN A 116 7.71 -9.06 14.44
N ILE A 117 6.97 -8.64 13.42
CA ILE A 117 7.19 -7.40 12.67
C ILE A 117 5.85 -6.84 12.16
N ASN A 118 5.78 -5.54 11.93
CA ASN A 118 4.67 -4.96 11.20
C ASN A 118 4.98 -5.01 9.69
N ALA A 119 4.14 -5.68 8.93
CA ALA A 119 4.10 -5.63 7.48
C ALA A 119 3.13 -4.54 7.02
N LEU A 120 3.24 -4.12 5.76
CA LEU A 120 2.33 -3.17 5.13
C LEU A 120 1.59 -3.86 3.99
N THR A 121 0.27 -3.83 4.05
CA THR A 121 -0.63 -4.34 3.03
C THR A 121 -1.38 -3.20 2.36
N VAL A 122 -1.96 -3.46 1.20
CA VAL A 122 -2.83 -2.51 0.49
C VAL A 122 -4.17 -3.17 0.25
N ILE A 123 -5.22 -2.45 0.55
CA ILE A 123 -6.59 -2.85 0.22
C ILE A 123 -7.11 -1.97 -0.89
N SER A 124 -7.54 -2.59 -1.97
CA SER A 124 -8.26 -1.94 -3.06
C SER A 124 -9.73 -2.35 -3.00
N TYR A 125 -10.61 -1.38 -2.83
CA TYR A 125 -12.05 -1.60 -2.80
C TYR A 125 -12.78 -0.51 -3.58
N ALA A 126 -13.49 -0.89 -4.62
CA ALA A 126 -14.10 0.03 -5.57
C ALA A 126 -13.07 1.03 -6.13
N ASP A 127 -13.28 2.32 -5.89
CA ASP A 127 -12.37 3.39 -6.33
C ASP A 127 -11.39 3.85 -5.24
N SER A 128 -11.34 3.13 -4.12
CA SER A 128 -10.47 3.46 -2.98
C SER A 128 -9.34 2.45 -2.86
N GLU A 129 -8.14 2.99 -2.65
CA GLU A 129 -6.95 2.23 -2.31
C GLU A 129 -6.31 2.85 -1.06
N PHE A 130 -6.00 2.01 -0.06
CA PHE A 130 -5.35 2.48 1.16
C PHE A 130 -4.45 1.40 1.77
N GLY A 131 -3.38 1.84 2.40
CA GLY A 131 -2.46 0.98 3.11
C GLY A 131 -2.93 0.67 4.53
N MET A 132 -2.55 -0.51 5.01
CA MET A 132 -2.82 -0.95 6.36
C MET A 132 -1.60 -1.66 6.95
N PRO A 133 -1.25 -1.41 8.22
CA PRO A 133 -0.31 -2.28 8.91
C PRO A 133 -0.97 -3.61 9.24
N ALA A 134 -0.18 -4.67 9.13
CA ALA A 134 -0.57 -6.01 9.54
C ALA A 134 0.53 -6.61 10.40
N ARG A 135 0.17 -7.25 11.52
CA ARG A 135 1.14 -7.96 12.33
C ARG A 135 1.49 -9.27 11.65
N LEU A 136 2.77 -9.47 11.38
CA LEU A 136 3.32 -10.71 10.90
C LEU A 136 4.11 -11.39 12.02
N THR A 137 3.87 -12.68 12.24
CA THR A 137 4.59 -13.47 13.24
C THR A 137 5.26 -14.69 12.62
N ALA A 138 6.38 -15.05 13.19
CA ALA A 138 7.11 -16.27 12.90
C ALA A 138 7.33 -17.06 14.19
N SER A 139 6.98 -18.32 14.19
CA SER A 139 7.36 -19.24 15.28
C SER A 139 8.28 -20.33 14.74
N VAL A 140 9.24 -20.77 15.57
CA VAL A 140 10.23 -21.76 15.19
C VAL A 140 10.29 -22.86 16.24
N HIS A 141 10.27 -24.10 15.80
CA HIS A 141 10.39 -25.29 16.64
C HIS A 141 11.50 -26.20 16.14
N HIS A 142 12.23 -26.82 17.05
CA HIS A 142 13.15 -27.89 16.68
C HIS A 142 12.42 -29.05 16.04
N SER A 143 12.94 -29.54 14.93
CA SER A 143 12.42 -30.71 14.21
C SER A 143 13.53 -31.72 14.02
N ALA A 144 13.21 -33.00 14.15
CA ALA A 144 14.14 -34.12 13.82
C ALA A 144 14.20 -34.36 12.29
N ALA A 145 13.32 -33.73 11.52
CA ALA A 145 13.26 -33.76 10.05
C ALA A 145 13.98 -32.58 9.41
N HIS A 146 14.00 -32.54 8.08
CA HIS A 146 14.55 -31.42 7.34
C HIS A 146 13.78 -30.13 7.64
N ALA A 147 14.46 -29.00 7.45
CA ALA A 147 13.87 -27.67 7.59
C ALA A 147 12.63 -27.52 6.72
N ASP A 148 11.53 -27.11 7.33
CA ASP A 148 10.29 -26.80 6.67
C ASP A 148 9.75 -25.43 7.12
N ILE A 149 9.21 -24.68 6.19
CA ILE A 149 8.60 -23.37 6.44
C ILE A 149 7.14 -23.46 5.98
N VAL A 150 6.26 -23.43 6.95
CA VAL A 150 4.81 -23.45 6.75
C VAL A 150 4.30 -22.01 6.68
N ASP A 151 3.66 -21.69 5.60
CA ASP A 151 2.92 -20.45 5.42
C ASP A 151 1.45 -20.73 5.68
N ILE A 152 0.93 -20.20 6.78
CA ILE A 152 -0.43 -20.48 7.24
C ILE A 152 -1.45 -19.98 6.22
N GLU A 153 -1.26 -18.79 5.66
CA GLU A 153 -2.18 -18.21 4.67
C GLU A 153 -2.31 -19.09 3.42
N ARG A 154 -1.20 -19.61 2.93
CA ARG A 154 -1.22 -20.55 1.80
C ARG A 154 -1.93 -21.86 2.14
N ASP A 155 -1.66 -22.39 3.31
CA ASP A 155 -2.16 -23.74 3.68
C ASP A 155 -3.67 -23.73 4.01
N VAL A 156 -4.26 -22.54 4.25
CA VAL A 156 -5.71 -22.36 4.43
C VAL A 156 -6.39 -21.65 3.25
N ASP A 157 -5.73 -21.61 2.08
CA ASP A 157 -6.25 -20.99 0.85
C ASP A 157 -6.57 -19.48 0.97
N LEU A 158 -5.94 -18.78 1.89
CA LEU A 158 -5.97 -17.33 2.01
C LEU A 158 -4.80 -16.64 1.27
N GLY A 159 -3.72 -17.37 1.00
CA GLY A 159 -2.57 -16.90 0.24
C GLY A 159 -2.76 -17.05 -1.27
N GLY A 160 -2.70 -15.94 -2.02
CA GLY A 160 -2.72 -15.96 -3.48
C GLY A 160 -1.44 -16.55 -4.08
N SER A 161 -1.45 -16.76 -5.39
CA SER A 161 -0.34 -17.44 -6.10
C SER A 161 0.95 -16.63 -6.10
N ILE A 162 0.87 -15.29 -6.09
CA ILE A 162 2.03 -14.40 -6.07
C ILE A 162 2.65 -14.40 -4.66
N HIS A 163 1.82 -14.36 -3.62
CA HIS A 163 2.27 -14.52 -2.24
C HIS A 163 2.98 -15.87 -2.03
N ALA A 164 2.36 -16.97 -2.42
CA ALA A 164 2.95 -18.30 -2.32
C ALA A 164 4.30 -18.42 -3.04
N LYS A 165 4.45 -17.77 -4.21
CA LYS A 165 5.72 -17.67 -4.94
C LYS A 165 6.77 -16.91 -4.13
N GLY A 166 6.41 -15.80 -3.49
CA GLY A 166 7.29 -15.02 -2.61
C GLY A 166 7.85 -15.86 -1.47
N VAL A 167 6.97 -16.57 -0.76
CA VAL A 167 7.36 -17.49 0.35
C VAL A 167 8.28 -18.60 -0.13
N LEU A 168 8.04 -19.19 -1.31
CA LEU A 168 8.92 -20.22 -1.89
C LEU A 168 10.31 -19.66 -2.23
N ILE A 169 10.39 -18.43 -2.77
CA ILE A 169 11.66 -17.76 -3.07
C ILE A 169 12.43 -17.51 -1.77
N MET A 170 11.78 -16.96 -0.74
CA MET A 170 12.38 -16.73 0.58
C MET A 170 12.88 -18.04 1.19
N SER A 171 12.06 -19.09 1.20
CA SER A 171 12.42 -20.39 1.74
C SER A 171 13.64 -20.96 1.03
N SER A 172 13.69 -20.86 -0.29
CA SER A 172 14.82 -21.32 -1.09
C SER A 172 16.10 -20.54 -0.79
N TYR A 173 16.00 -19.21 -0.68
CA TYR A 173 17.11 -18.34 -0.32
C TYR A 173 17.69 -18.69 1.07
N LEU A 174 16.83 -18.81 2.09
CA LEU A 174 17.26 -19.11 3.45
C LEU A 174 17.87 -20.52 3.54
N LYS A 175 17.29 -21.50 2.85
CA LYS A 175 17.89 -22.84 2.78
C LYS A 175 19.28 -22.81 2.13
N ALA A 176 19.45 -22.08 1.04
CA ALA A 176 20.77 -21.93 0.38
C ALA A 176 21.77 -21.22 1.28
N LEU A 177 21.36 -20.13 1.96
CA LEU A 177 22.23 -19.34 2.82
C LEU A 177 22.80 -20.10 4.02
N PHE A 178 22.01 -20.99 4.61
CA PHE A 178 22.37 -21.71 5.83
C PHE A 178 22.77 -23.17 5.60
N ALA A 179 22.52 -23.74 4.41
CA ALA A 179 22.76 -25.17 4.14
C ALA A 179 24.26 -25.52 3.99
N GLU A 180 25.14 -24.52 3.73
CA GLU A 180 26.56 -24.79 3.55
C GLU A 180 27.26 -25.22 4.86
N ASP A 181 26.75 -24.74 6.02
CA ASP A 181 27.45 -24.97 7.30
C ASP A 181 26.71 -25.94 8.25
N HIS A 182 25.40 -26.13 8.14
CA HIS A 182 24.63 -26.96 9.08
C HIS A 182 23.40 -27.60 8.43
N THR A 183 23.06 -28.81 8.88
CA THR A 183 21.72 -29.38 8.65
C THR A 183 20.69 -28.54 9.39
N LEU A 184 19.82 -27.86 8.63
CA LEU A 184 18.74 -27.09 9.20
C LEU A 184 17.65 -28.04 9.72
N ASN A 185 17.57 -28.18 11.04
CA ASN A 185 16.62 -29.06 11.73
C ASN A 185 15.58 -28.21 12.48
N PHE A 186 14.73 -27.49 11.75
CA PHE A 186 13.65 -26.72 12.35
C PHE A 186 12.39 -26.78 11.47
N THR A 187 11.25 -26.60 12.11
CA THR A 187 9.99 -26.24 11.44
C THR A 187 9.62 -24.83 11.89
N ALA A 188 9.33 -23.99 10.93
CA ALA A 188 8.86 -22.62 11.18
C ALA A 188 7.45 -22.47 10.63
N SER A 189 6.64 -21.61 11.27
CA SER A 189 5.37 -21.15 10.73
C SER A 189 5.36 -19.64 10.66
N LEU A 190 4.77 -19.11 9.59
CA LEU A 190 4.52 -17.72 9.35
C LEU A 190 3.02 -17.47 9.36
N ALA A 191 2.58 -16.35 9.94
CA ALA A 191 1.18 -15.97 9.94
C ALA A 191 1.02 -14.44 9.92
N PHE A 192 0.06 -13.98 9.15
CA PHE A 192 -0.50 -12.64 9.27
C PHE A 192 -1.60 -12.66 10.33
N GLU A 193 -1.31 -12.12 11.49
CA GLU A 193 -2.26 -12.11 12.60
C GLU A 193 -3.50 -11.29 12.25
N GLN A 194 -4.66 -11.82 12.63
CA GLN A 194 -5.95 -11.17 12.42
C GLN A 194 -6.25 -10.81 10.94
N SER A 195 -5.66 -11.54 9.99
CA SER A 195 -6.02 -11.46 8.59
C SER A 195 -7.04 -12.54 8.26
N TYR A 196 -8.24 -12.12 7.85
CA TYR A 196 -9.35 -13.03 7.51
C TYR A 196 -9.76 -12.90 6.04
N GLY A 197 -9.09 -12.04 5.30
CA GLY A 197 -9.24 -11.86 3.85
C GLY A 197 -8.06 -12.46 3.09
N GLY A 198 -8.24 -12.65 1.78
CA GLY A 198 -7.16 -13.12 0.92
C GLY A 198 -5.99 -12.13 0.86
N ILE A 199 -4.78 -12.64 0.97
CA ILE A 199 -3.53 -11.89 0.79
C ILE A 199 -2.91 -12.34 -0.53
N ASP A 200 -2.56 -11.40 -1.41
CA ASP A 200 -1.78 -11.69 -2.60
C ASP A 200 -0.66 -10.65 -2.79
N GLY A 201 0.31 -10.98 -3.64
CA GLY A 201 1.52 -10.18 -3.83
C GLY A 201 2.70 -10.68 -3.00
N ASP A 202 3.90 -10.41 -3.51
CA ASP A 202 5.17 -10.80 -2.90
C ASP A 202 5.80 -9.69 -2.02
N SER A 203 5.07 -8.60 -1.82
CA SER A 203 5.57 -7.41 -1.10
C SER A 203 5.79 -7.61 0.40
N ALA A 204 5.36 -8.74 0.96
CA ALA A 204 5.59 -9.11 2.36
C ALA A 204 6.87 -9.93 2.57
N THR A 205 7.51 -10.42 1.51
CA THR A 205 8.61 -11.38 1.57
C THR A 205 9.79 -10.91 2.44
N VAL A 206 10.10 -9.61 2.42
CA VAL A 206 11.14 -9.04 3.29
C VAL A 206 10.71 -9.04 4.76
N ALA A 207 9.46 -8.71 5.06
CA ALA A 207 8.92 -8.75 6.42
C ALA A 207 8.91 -10.20 6.97
N GLU A 208 8.48 -11.16 6.17
CA GLU A 208 8.51 -12.60 6.48
C GLU A 208 9.92 -13.08 6.78
N THR A 209 10.88 -12.69 5.93
CA THR A 209 12.30 -12.99 6.13
C THR A 209 12.81 -12.43 7.45
N CYS A 210 12.51 -11.17 7.75
CA CYS A 210 12.91 -10.51 9.00
C CYS A 210 12.31 -11.20 10.24
N ALA A 211 11.02 -11.52 10.21
CA ALA A 211 10.36 -12.22 11.31
C ALA A 211 10.96 -13.60 11.55
N LEU A 212 11.18 -14.37 10.48
CA LEU A 212 11.77 -15.69 10.56
C LEU A 212 13.22 -15.67 11.07
N LEU A 213 14.06 -14.77 10.56
CA LEU A 213 15.44 -14.60 11.03
C LEU A 213 15.47 -14.16 12.49
N SER A 214 14.56 -13.29 12.91
CA SER A 214 14.41 -12.89 14.31
C SER A 214 14.05 -14.08 15.21
N ALA A 215 13.11 -14.91 14.79
CA ALA A 215 12.71 -16.12 15.52
C ALA A 215 13.86 -17.15 15.62
N LEU A 216 14.57 -17.39 14.52
CA LEU A 216 15.72 -18.30 14.46
C LEU A 216 16.89 -17.84 15.33
N SER A 217 17.24 -16.55 15.25
CA SER A 217 18.39 -15.99 15.98
C SER A 217 18.05 -15.52 17.39
N GLN A 218 16.79 -15.57 17.80
CA GLN A 218 16.29 -15.01 19.07
C GLN A 218 16.65 -13.51 19.23
N THR A 219 16.76 -12.79 18.10
CA THR A 219 17.11 -11.37 18.07
C THR A 219 15.83 -10.53 17.93
N PRO A 220 15.53 -9.65 18.89
CA PRO A 220 14.27 -8.91 18.87
C PRO A 220 14.27 -7.79 17.84
N ILE A 221 13.14 -7.62 17.14
CA ILE A 221 12.88 -6.52 16.18
C ILE A 221 12.21 -5.35 16.91
N ASN A 222 12.63 -4.12 16.57
CA ASN A 222 11.97 -2.92 17.04
C ASN A 222 10.58 -2.79 16.41
N GLN A 223 9.55 -2.70 17.23
CA GLN A 223 8.15 -2.68 16.79
C GLN A 223 7.67 -1.30 16.30
N SER A 224 8.49 -0.26 16.39
CA SER A 224 8.21 1.04 15.74
C SER A 224 8.45 1.04 14.24
N LEU A 225 8.95 -0.06 13.68
CA LEU A 225 9.22 -0.21 12.26
C LEU A 225 8.12 -1.03 11.58
N ALA A 226 7.75 -0.60 10.37
CA ALA A 226 6.97 -1.39 9.45
C ALA A 226 7.80 -1.63 8.17
N VAL A 227 7.65 -2.79 7.57
CA VAL A 227 8.46 -3.21 6.42
C VAL A 227 7.58 -3.69 5.28
N THR A 228 7.93 -3.29 4.07
CA THR A 228 7.40 -3.86 2.83
C THR A 228 8.54 -4.04 1.83
N GLY A 229 8.51 -5.08 1.04
CA GLY A 229 9.52 -5.37 0.03
C GLY A 229 9.38 -6.77 -0.52
N SER A 230 9.60 -6.94 -1.80
CA SER A 230 9.82 -8.24 -2.44
C SER A 230 11.29 -8.61 -2.39
N MET A 231 11.60 -9.88 -2.58
CA MET A 231 12.98 -10.39 -2.59
C MET A 231 13.16 -11.42 -3.70
N ASN A 232 14.34 -11.42 -4.32
CA ASN A 232 14.71 -12.46 -5.27
C ASN A 232 15.48 -13.61 -4.60
N GLN A 233 15.81 -14.66 -5.36
CA GLN A 233 16.51 -15.86 -4.86
C GLN A 233 17.94 -15.58 -4.36
N PHE A 234 18.49 -14.40 -4.63
CA PHE A 234 19.81 -13.98 -4.16
C PHE A 234 19.74 -13.06 -2.93
N GLY A 235 18.57 -12.86 -2.35
CA GLY A 235 18.38 -12.01 -1.19
C GLY A 235 18.35 -10.50 -1.51
N GLN A 236 18.29 -10.13 -2.79
CA GLN A 236 18.20 -8.73 -3.19
C GLN A 236 16.75 -8.24 -3.06
N VAL A 237 16.57 -7.14 -2.34
CA VAL A 237 15.27 -6.50 -2.17
C VAL A 237 14.84 -5.83 -3.49
N GLN A 238 13.59 -6.02 -3.85
CA GLN A 238 12.99 -5.50 -5.07
C GLN A 238 11.89 -4.48 -4.75
N ALA A 239 11.63 -3.57 -5.69
CA ALA A 239 10.57 -2.60 -5.61
C ALA A 239 9.19 -3.28 -5.58
N VAL A 240 8.22 -2.63 -4.92
CA VAL A 240 6.85 -3.09 -4.77
C VAL A 240 5.87 -1.97 -5.13
N GLY A 241 4.66 -2.33 -5.53
CA GLY A 241 3.58 -1.38 -5.80
C GLY A 241 2.89 -0.89 -4.53
N GLY A 242 2.01 0.10 -4.69
CA GLY A 242 1.18 0.66 -3.63
C GLY A 242 1.97 1.41 -2.55
N VAL A 243 3.16 1.93 -2.86
CA VAL A 243 4.02 2.61 -1.88
C VAL A 243 3.35 3.86 -1.33
N ASN A 244 2.67 4.64 -2.18
CA ASN A 244 1.94 5.84 -1.76
C ASN A 244 0.84 5.50 -0.74
N ALA A 245 0.06 4.44 -1.02
CA ALA A 245 -0.98 3.96 -0.11
C ALA A 245 -0.41 3.43 1.22
N LYS A 246 0.76 2.79 1.17
CA LYS A 246 1.43 2.24 2.36
C LYS A 246 2.05 3.29 3.28
N ILE A 247 2.36 4.49 2.75
CA ILE A 247 2.96 5.60 3.51
C ILE A 247 1.88 6.57 4.03
N ALA A 248 0.75 6.71 3.32
CA ALA A 248 -0.36 7.61 3.67
C ALA A 248 -1.14 7.11 4.88
#